data_3f53b68989764555f3c3816b1e586519
#
_entry.id   3f53b68989764555f3c3816b1e586519
#
_cell.length_a   1.000
_cell.length_b   1.000
_cell.length_c   1.000
_cell.angle_alpha   90.00
_cell.angle_beta   90.00
_cell.angle_gamma   90.00
#
_symmetry.space_group_name_H-M   'P 1'
#
loop_
_entity.id
_entity.type
_entity.pdbx_description
1 polymer ?
#
loop_
_entity_poly.entity_id
_entity_poly.type
_entity_poly.pdbx_seq_one_letter_code
_entity_poly.pdbx_strand_id
1 'polypeptide(L)'
;DAQRRKIDRLLDEANVGPGTRLLEIGTGWGELAIRAAARGADVRSLTLSERQVHLARKRVAAAGMSDRVQIDLRDFRDAGGNYDAVISVEMIEAIGLHAWPEYFRTIDQLLRPDGRFVMQAITMPHDRMLASHKTHTWIQKYIFPAGLIPSTTAISEITSRHTAMRTVNTMSLRADYAETLRLWREQFLQRRRTLSHMGFDEVFSRMWELYLAYSEAGFRSGYLDVYQWTFAREAQQP
;
A
#
# COMPACT_ATOMS: atom_id res chain seq x y z
N ASP A 1 9.03 -0.29 15.32
CA ASP A 1 10.00 -1.18 14.65
C ASP A 1 9.38 -2.01 13.50
N ALA A 2 8.21 -2.66 13.67
CA ALA A 2 7.59 -3.50 12.65
C ALA A 2 7.30 -2.73 11.33
N GLN A 3 6.71 -1.53 11.42
CA GLN A 3 6.44 -0.69 10.23
C GLN A 3 7.73 -0.30 9.49
N ARG A 4 8.81 -0.04 10.21
CA ARG A 4 10.11 0.25 9.58
C ARG A 4 10.65 -0.96 8.85
N ARG A 5 10.66 -2.14 9.47
CA ARG A 5 11.09 -3.40 8.82
C ARG A 5 10.25 -3.71 7.58
N LYS A 6 8.94 -3.48 7.65
CA LYS A 6 8.02 -3.62 6.51
C LYS A 6 8.44 -2.75 5.33
N ILE A 7 8.72 -1.46 5.59
CA ILE A 7 9.16 -0.50 4.57
C ILE A 7 10.55 -0.86 4.05
N ASP A 8 11.49 -1.18 4.95
CA ASP A 8 12.84 -1.53 4.54
C ASP A 8 12.87 -2.72 3.60
N ARG A 9 12.06 -3.75 3.86
CA ARG A 9 11.92 -4.88 2.96
C ARG A 9 11.40 -4.47 1.57
N LEU A 10 10.39 -3.59 1.50
CA LEU A 10 9.90 -3.08 0.21
C LEU A 10 11.01 -2.36 -0.57
N LEU A 11 11.81 -1.55 0.12
CA LEU A 11 12.93 -0.84 -0.48
C LEU A 11 14.05 -1.80 -0.92
N ASP A 12 14.31 -2.86 -0.16
CA ASP A 12 15.29 -3.90 -0.52
C ASP A 12 14.84 -4.67 -1.76
N GLU A 13 13.58 -5.12 -1.81
CA GLU A 13 13.02 -5.82 -2.95
C GLU A 13 12.97 -4.95 -4.22
N ALA A 14 12.82 -3.65 -4.07
CA ALA A 14 12.86 -2.68 -5.16
C ALA A 14 14.29 -2.25 -5.55
N ASN A 15 15.33 -2.80 -4.93
CA ASN A 15 16.74 -2.42 -5.09
C ASN A 15 16.98 -0.91 -4.89
N VAL A 16 16.30 -0.30 -3.92
CA VAL A 16 16.42 1.15 -3.67
C VAL A 16 17.73 1.47 -2.95
N GLY A 17 18.56 2.27 -3.61
CA GLY A 17 19.86 2.73 -3.14
C GLY A 17 20.26 4.08 -3.75
N PRO A 18 21.54 4.47 -3.65
CA PRO A 18 22.04 5.74 -4.16
C PRO A 18 21.75 5.91 -5.65
N GLY A 19 21.14 7.04 -6.03
CA GLY A 19 20.82 7.38 -7.41
C GLY A 19 19.56 6.70 -7.98
N THR A 20 18.88 5.83 -7.22
CA THR A 20 17.61 5.22 -7.65
C THR A 20 16.53 6.29 -7.81
N ARG A 21 15.89 6.33 -8.96
CA ARG A 21 14.69 7.15 -9.20
C ARG A 21 13.46 6.32 -8.80
N LEU A 22 12.88 6.67 -7.65
CA LEU A 22 11.73 5.97 -7.08
C LEU A 22 10.44 6.75 -7.28
N LEU A 23 9.39 6.07 -7.75
CA LEU A 23 8.02 6.54 -7.66
C LEU A 23 7.29 5.81 -6.53
N GLU A 24 6.72 6.55 -5.58
CA GLU A 24 5.78 6.04 -4.58
C GLU A 24 4.35 6.42 -4.95
N ILE A 25 3.47 5.43 -5.08
CA ILE A 25 2.03 5.64 -5.30
C ILE A 25 1.32 5.41 -3.97
N GLY A 26 0.83 6.50 -3.38
CA GLY A 26 0.25 6.50 -2.04
C GLY A 26 1.23 6.97 -0.97
N THR A 27 1.43 8.28 -0.86
CA THR A 27 2.40 8.93 0.05
C THR A 27 2.19 8.56 1.52
N GLY A 28 0.95 8.30 1.94
CA GLY A 28 0.62 8.19 3.36
C GLY A 28 1.13 9.41 4.13
N TRP A 29 1.92 9.18 5.17
CA TRP A 29 2.52 10.24 5.96
C TRP A 29 3.99 10.51 5.64
N GLY A 30 4.51 9.98 4.50
CA GLY A 30 5.84 10.24 3.97
C GLY A 30 6.97 9.37 4.56
N GLU A 31 6.68 8.34 5.35
CA GLU A 31 7.73 7.52 5.99
C GLU A 31 8.55 6.73 4.96
N LEU A 32 7.89 6.13 3.94
CA LEU A 32 8.59 5.37 2.91
C LEU A 32 9.49 6.30 2.08
N ALA A 33 8.97 7.46 1.66
CA ALA A 33 9.75 8.45 0.92
C ALA A 33 10.99 8.92 1.68
N ILE A 34 10.86 9.22 2.99
CA ILE A 34 11.98 9.63 3.85
C ILE A 34 13.03 8.51 3.93
N ARG A 35 12.62 7.27 4.14
CA ARG A 35 13.53 6.13 4.25
C ARG A 35 14.24 5.82 2.93
N ALA A 36 13.53 5.94 1.80
CA ALA A 36 14.13 5.79 0.47
C ALA A 36 15.17 6.88 0.20
N ALA A 37 14.85 8.14 0.52
CA ALA A 37 15.79 9.26 0.38
C ALA A 37 17.01 9.11 1.29
N ALA A 38 16.85 8.57 2.50
CA ALA A 38 17.96 8.26 3.41
C ALA A 38 18.90 7.18 2.85
N ARG A 39 18.43 6.33 1.91
CA ARG A 39 19.25 5.37 1.14
C ARG A 39 19.93 6.02 -0.08
N GLY A 40 19.69 7.31 -0.33
CA GLY A 40 20.25 8.07 -1.46
C GLY A 40 19.41 8.07 -2.72
N ALA A 41 18.15 7.62 -2.66
CA ALA A 41 17.22 7.66 -3.78
C ALA A 41 16.65 9.07 -3.99
N ASP A 42 16.28 9.38 -5.25
CA ASP A 42 15.48 10.54 -5.62
C ASP A 42 14.04 10.08 -5.75
N VAL A 43 13.18 10.61 -4.88
CA VAL A 43 11.82 10.10 -4.67
C VAL A 43 10.78 11.08 -5.18
N ARG A 44 9.87 10.59 -6.01
CA ARG A 44 8.60 11.24 -6.28
C ARG A 44 7.48 10.44 -5.63
N SER A 45 6.65 11.10 -4.82
CA SER A 45 5.56 10.46 -4.08
C SER A 45 4.24 11.13 -4.38
N LEU A 46 3.21 10.33 -4.69
CA LEU A 46 1.91 10.81 -5.16
C LEU A 46 0.81 10.50 -4.15
N THR A 47 -0.08 11.47 -3.95
CA THR A 47 -1.30 11.29 -3.16
C THR A 47 -2.42 12.18 -3.66
N LEU A 48 -3.68 11.81 -3.40
CA LEU A 48 -4.87 12.63 -3.64
C LEU A 48 -5.32 13.40 -2.38
N SER A 49 -4.61 13.27 -1.27
CA SER A 49 -4.97 13.89 0.01
C SER A 49 -4.11 15.13 0.29
N GLU A 50 -4.71 16.32 0.27
CA GLU A 50 -4.03 17.55 0.67
C GLU A 50 -3.45 17.48 2.09
N ARG A 51 -4.16 16.81 3.02
CA ARG A 51 -3.68 16.61 4.39
C ARG A 51 -2.41 15.76 4.42
N GLN A 52 -2.34 14.72 3.59
CA GLN A 52 -1.14 13.90 3.46
C GLN A 52 0.01 14.71 2.86
N VAL A 53 -0.22 15.47 1.78
CA VAL A 53 0.79 16.35 1.18
C VAL A 53 1.38 17.29 2.23
N HIS A 54 0.51 17.99 2.96
CA HIS A 54 0.97 18.97 3.95
C HIS A 54 1.83 18.33 5.05
N LEU A 55 1.34 17.25 5.67
CA LEU A 55 2.07 16.61 6.77
C LEU A 55 3.33 15.90 6.28
N ALA A 56 3.28 15.23 5.14
CA ALA A 56 4.42 14.51 4.59
C ALA A 56 5.54 15.48 4.20
N ARG A 57 5.24 16.62 3.55
CA ARG A 57 6.23 17.67 3.25
C ARG A 57 6.88 18.22 4.52
N LYS A 58 6.09 18.47 5.56
CA LYS A 58 6.63 18.91 6.87
C LYS A 58 7.58 17.88 7.46
N ARG A 59 7.24 16.60 7.39
CA ARG A 59 8.09 15.49 7.90
C ARG A 59 9.36 15.31 7.07
N VAL A 60 9.26 15.41 5.75
CA VAL A 60 10.40 15.36 4.83
C VAL A 60 11.39 16.47 5.13
N ALA A 61 10.90 17.71 5.30
CA ALA A 61 11.72 18.86 5.66
C ALA A 61 12.40 18.67 7.04
N ALA A 62 11.65 18.20 8.03
CA ALA A 62 12.20 17.91 9.37
C ALA A 62 13.27 16.80 9.35
N ALA A 63 13.20 15.88 8.39
CA ALA A 63 14.22 14.85 8.18
C ALA A 63 15.41 15.32 7.32
N GLY A 64 15.41 16.57 6.83
CA GLY A 64 16.47 17.09 5.96
C GLY A 64 16.50 16.46 4.55
N MET A 65 15.35 15.95 4.03
CA MET A 65 15.30 15.22 2.77
C MET A 65 14.60 16.00 1.64
N SER A 66 14.40 17.31 1.79
CA SER A 66 13.66 18.14 0.83
C SER A 66 14.28 18.15 -0.57
N ASP A 67 15.60 18.02 -0.69
CA ASP A 67 16.31 18.03 -1.97
C ASP A 67 16.14 16.71 -2.75
N ARG A 68 15.70 15.63 -2.08
CA ARG A 68 15.55 14.30 -2.68
C ARG A 68 14.11 13.81 -2.78
N VAL A 69 13.19 14.46 -2.08
CA VAL A 69 11.77 14.01 -2.01
C VAL A 69 10.85 15.08 -2.54
N GLN A 70 10.16 14.77 -3.61
CA GLN A 70 9.05 15.58 -4.14
C GLN A 70 7.72 14.88 -3.85
N ILE A 71 6.79 15.59 -3.19
CA ILE A 71 5.43 15.09 -2.90
C ILE A 71 4.44 15.89 -3.70
N ASP A 72 3.66 15.21 -4.54
CA ASP A 72 2.68 15.82 -5.43
C ASP A 72 1.24 15.44 -5.05
N LEU A 73 0.36 16.42 -5.08
CA LEU A 73 -1.09 16.20 -5.09
C LEU A 73 -1.49 15.82 -6.52
N ARG A 74 -1.46 14.52 -6.83
CA ARG A 74 -1.62 14.05 -8.21
C ARG A 74 -2.16 12.62 -8.23
N ASP A 75 -3.02 12.34 -9.21
CA ASP A 75 -3.43 10.99 -9.54
C ASP A 75 -2.27 10.22 -10.21
N PHE A 76 -2.15 8.91 -9.92
CA PHE A 76 -1.12 8.08 -10.52
C PHE A 76 -1.26 7.99 -12.05
N ARG A 77 -2.48 8.14 -12.58
CA ARG A 77 -2.77 8.14 -14.02
C ARG A 77 -2.13 9.32 -14.76
N ASP A 78 -1.93 10.41 -14.06
CA ASP A 78 -1.27 11.61 -14.60
C ASP A 78 0.24 11.62 -14.31
N ALA A 79 0.78 10.53 -13.77
CA ALA A 79 2.20 10.41 -13.51
C ALA A 79 2.98 10.28 -14.82
N GLY A 80 4.09 10.98 -14.90
CA GLY A 80 5.03 10.89 -16.02
C GLY A 80 6.45 10.63 -15.52
N GLY A 81 7.32 10.25 -16.46
CA GLY A 81 8.74 9.96 -16.17
C GLY A 81 9.08 8.49 -16.35
N ASN A 82 10.36 8.15 -16.07
CA ASN A 82 10.88 6.80 -16.10
C ASN A 82 11.57 6.52 -14.76
N TYR A 83 11.21 5.45 -14.11
CA TYR A 83 11.66 5.11 -12.76
C TYR A 83 12.39 3.77 -12.75
N ASP A 84 13.43 3.68 -11.89
CA ASP A 84 14.14 2.44 -11.63
C ASP A 84 13.31 1.53 -10.70
N ALA A 85 12.49 2.15 -9.85
CA ALA A 85 11.59 1.46 -8.96
C ALA A 85 10.24 2.18 -8.83
N VAL A 86 9.17 1.40 -8.71
CA VAL A 86 7.83 1.89 -8.29
C VAL A 86 7.43 1.10 -7.05
N ILE A 87 6.95 1.79 -6.01
CA ILE A 87 6.43 1.15 -4.80
C ILE A 87 5.02 1.64 -4.52
N SER A 88 4.12 0.72 -4.17
CA SER A 88 2.75 1.01 -3.80
C SER A 88 2.30 0.13 -2.64
N VAL A 89 1.74 0.74 -1.59
CA VAL A 89 1.35 0.04 -0.37
C VAL A 89 -0.14 0.22 -0.12
N GLU A 90 -0.89 -0.87 -0.24
CA GLU A 90 -2.34 -0.93 0.06
C GLU A 90 -3.16 0.15 -0.68
N MET A 91 -2.86 0.31 -1.98
CA MET A 91 -3.54 1.25 -2.87
C MET A 91 -4.57 0.58 -3.77
N ILE A 92 -4.28 -0.66 -4.22
CA ILE A 92 -5.12 -1.39 -5.17
C ILE A 92 -6.55 -1.63 -4.62
N GLU A 93 -6.67 -1.75 -3.30
CA GLU A 93 -7.94 -1.93 -2.60
C GLU A 93 -8.87 -0.71 -2.74
N ALA A 94 -8.29 0.49 -2.92
CA ALA A 94 -9.03 1.76 -2.92
C ALA A 94 -9.39 2.28 -4.32
N ILE A 95 -8.78 1.74 -5.39
CA ILE A 95 -8.96 2.27 -6.75
C ILE A 95 -10.13 1.64 -7.53
N GLY A 96 -10.71 0.57 -7.02
CA GLY A 96 -11.84 -0.13 -7.64
C GLY A 96 -11.45 -1.08 -8.78
N LEU A 97 -12.23 -2.15 -8.94
CA LEU A 97 -11.96 -3.26 -9.88
C LEU A 97 -11.70 -2.80 -11.32
N HIS A 98 -12.50 -1.84 -11.80
CA HIS A 98 -12.41 -1.38 -13.19
C HIS A 98 -11.10 -0.65 -13.49
N ALA A 99 -10.47 -0.03 -12.50
CA ALA A 99 -9.22 0.69 -12.65
C ALA A 99 -7.97 -0.20 -12.46
N TRP A 100 -8.10 -1.45 -12.00
CA TRP A 100 -6.94 -2.34 -11.80
C TRP A 100 -6.11 -2.57 -13.08
N PRO A 101 -6.69 -2.83 -14.26
CA PRO A 101 -5.91 -2.98 -15.50
C PRO A 101 -5.15 -1.70 -15.87
N GLU A 102 -5.77 -0.52 -15.68
CA GLU A 102 -5.14 0.77 -15.94
C GLU A 102 -3.98 1.02 -14.96
N TYR A 103 -4.19 0.70 -13.67
CA TYR A 103 -3.17 0.84 -12.64
C TYR A 103 -1.89 0.05 -12.99
N PHE A 104 -2.01 -1.24 -13.33
CA PHE A 104 -0.85 -2.04 -13.70
C PHE A 104 -0.20 -1.58 -15.01
N ARG A 105 -0.99 -1.19 -16.04
CA ARG A 105 -0.45 -0.65 -17.30
C ARG A 105 0.32 0.65 -17.08
N THR A 106 -0.23 1.57 -16.30
CA THR A 106 0.45 2.84 -15.99
C THR A 106 1.79 2.59 -15.30
N ILE A 107 1.81 1.69 -14.31
CA ILE A 107 3.06 1.33 -13.63
C ILE A 107 4.06 0.71 -14.60
N ASP A 108 3.62 -0.23 -15.44
CA ASP A 108 4.50 -0.85 -16.43
C ASP A 108 5.11 0.19 -17.40
N GLN A 109 4.33 1.17 -17.85
CA GLN A 109 4.81 2.25 -18.71
C GLN A 109 5.81 3.19 -18.01
N LEU A 110 5.67 3.39 -16.71
CA LEU A 110 6.55 4.25 -15.92
C LEU A 110 7.86 3.57 -15.51
N LEU A 111 7.93 2.25 -15.55
CA LEU A 111 9.14 1.49 -15.23
C LEU A 111 10.13 1.52 -16.39
N ARG A 112 11.42 1.64 -16.05
CA ARG A 112 12.52 1.33 -16.97
C ARG A 112 12.53 -0.15 -17.34
N PRO A 113 13.22 -0.57 -18.41
CA PRO A 113 13.26 -1.98 -18.82
C PRO A 113 13.71 -2.95 -17.73
N ASP A 114 14.68 -2.56 -16.91
CA ASP A 114 15.24 -3.29 -15.76
C ASP A 114 14.65 -2.87 -14.41
N GLY A 115 13.63 -2.02 -14.44
CA GLY A 115 12.97 -1.50 -13.24
C GLY A 115 12.14 -2.55 -12.51
N ARG A 116 11.87 -2.29 -11.23
CA ARG A 116 11.07 -3.15 -10.35
C ARG A 116 9.84 -2.44 -9.84
N PHE A 117 8.72 -3.15 -9.86
CA PHE A 117 7.52 -2.74 -9.14
C PHE A 117 7.36 -3.61 -7.89
N VAL A 118 7.28 -2.97 -6.73
CA VAL A 118 7.03 -3.67 -5.47
C VAL A 118 5.70 -3.19 -4.90
N MET A 119 4.79 -4.13 -4.72
CA MET A 119 3.44 -3.85 -4.24
C MET A 119 3.16 -4.60 -2.94
N GLN A 120 2.53 -3.92 -1.99
CA GLN A 120 1.89 -4.57 -0.86
C GLN A 120 0.38 -4.43 -0.99
N ALA A 121 -0.34 -5.53 -0.83
CA ALA A 121 -1.80 -5.50 -0.83
C ALA A 121 -2.39 -6.58 0.08
N ILE A 122 -3.58 -6.29 0.63
CA ILE A 122 -4.43 -7.27 1.29
C ILE A 122 -5.06 -8.16 0.22
N THR A 123 -5.23 -9.43 0.52
CA THR A 123 -5.91 -10.39 -0.37
C THR A 123 -6.93 -11.23 0.35
N MET A 124 -7.89 -11.76 -0.44
CA MET A 124 -8.87 -12.75 0.00
C MET A 124 -9.02 -13.86 -1.05
N PRO A 125 -9.68 -14.99 -0.72
CA PRO A 125 -9.99 -16.04 -1.69
C PRO A 125 -10.75 -15.49 -2.90
N HIS A 126 -10.43 -16.01 -4.09
CA HIS A 126 -10.92 -15.46 -5.36
C HIS A 126 -12.45 -15.49 -5.48
N ASP A 127 -13.08 -16.60 -5.08
CA ASP A 127 -14.54 -16.74 -5.04
C ASP A 127 -15.21 -15.72 -4.12
N ARG A 128 -14.56 -15.38 -3.02
CA ARG A 128 -15.02 -14.36 -2.06
C ARG A 128 -14.86 -12.94 -2.58
N MET A 129 -13.75 -12.67 -3.25
CA MET A 129 -13.58 -11.40 -3.96
C MET A 129 -14.70 -11.18 -4.99
N LEU A 130 -14.99 -12.19 -5.81
CA LEU A 130 -16.08 -12.13 -6.81
C LEU A 130 -17.45 -11.93 -6.16
N ALA A 131 -17.72 -12.59 -5.04
CA ALA A 131 -18.96 -12.41 -4.29
C ALA A 131 -19.09 -11.02 -3.66
N SER A 132 -17.99 -10.51 -3.06
CA SER A 132 -17.97 -9.21 -2.38
C SER A 132 -18.13 -8.03 -3.34
N HIS A 133 -17.71 -8.17 -4.60
CA HIS A 133 -17.88 -7.14 -5.64
C HIS A 133 -19.35 -6.77 -5.88
N LYS A 134 -20.28 -7.71 -5.66
CA LYS A 134 -21.72 -7.52 -5.90
C LYS A 134 -22.50 -7.18 -4.63
N THR A 135 -21.86 -7.12 -3.48
CA THR A 135 -22.51 -6.91 -2.19
C THR A 135 -21.91 -5.71 -1.47
N HIS A 136 -22.76 -4.97 -0.78
CA HIS A 136 -22.31 -3.86 0.07
C HIS A 136 -22.04 -4.39 1.48
N THR A 137 -20.76 -4.60 1.79
CA THR A 137 -20.35 -5.15 3.08
C THR A 137 -20.36 -4.09 4.19
N TRP A 138 -20.38 -4.52 5.46
CA TRP A 138 -20.28 -3.63 6.61
C TRP A 138 -18.98 -2.78 6.56
N ILE A 139 -17.84 -3.39 6.15
CA ILE A 139 -16.56 -2.70 6.00
C ILE A 139 -16.65 -1.58 4.95
N GLN A 140 -17.27 -1.85 3.81
CA GLN A 140 -17.46 -0.85 2.75
C GLN A 140 -18.41 0.27 3.18
N LYS A 141 -19.39 -0.04 4.03
CA LYS A 141 -20.35 0.98 4.50
C LYS A 141 -19.75 1.93 5.51
N TYR A 142 -18.92 1.43 6.44
CA TYR A 142 -18.56 2.20 7.63
C TYR A 142 -17.07 2.51 7.76
N ILE A 143 -16.19 1.73 7.12
CA ILE A 143 -14.73 1.83 7.32
C ILE A 143 -14.02 2.29 6.04
N PHE A 144 -14.22 1.55 4.93
CA PHE A 144 -13.56 1.82 3.65
C PHE A 144 -14.59 1.88 2.50
N PRO A 145 -15.24 3.03 2.30
CA PRO A 145 -16.18 3.20 1.20
C PRO A 145 -15.53 2.87 -0.14
N ALA A 146 -16.22 2.06 -0.97
CA ALA A 146 -15.75 1.59 -2.27
C ALA A 146 -14.51 0.69 -2.27
N GLY A 147 -13.98 0.30 -1.10
CA GLY A 147 -12.85 -0.62 -1.00
C GLY A 147 -13.20 -2.01 -1.55
N LEU A 148 -12.26 -2.61 -2.29
CA LEU A 148 -12.36 -3.99 -2.76
C LEU A 148 -11.01 -4.68 -2.59
N ILE A 149 -10.98 -5.73 -1.76
CA ILE A 149 -9.78 -6.52 -1.54
C ILE A 149 -9.60 -7.48 -2.74
N PRO A 150 -8.45 -7.43 -3.45
CA PRO A 150 -8.17 -8.33 -4.55
C PRO A 150 -7.90 -9.76 -4.08
N SER A 151 -7.87 -10.70 -5.03
CA SER A 151 -7.28 -12.02 -4.84
C SER A 151 -5.92 -12.12 -5.53
N THR A 152 -5.08 -13.06 -5.10
CA THR A 152 -3.82 -13.36 -5.78
C THR A 152 -4.03 -13.78 -7.23
N THR A 153 -5.09 -14.53 -7.51
CA THR A 153 -5.52 -14.92 -8.86
C THR A 153 -5.80 -13.69 -9.72
N ALA A 154 -6.62 -12.76 -9.24
CA ALA A 154 -6.96 -11.55 -9.99
C ALA A 154 -5.72 -10.68 -10.29
N ILE A 155 -4.81 -10.52 -9.31
CA ILE A 155 -3.56 -9.79 -9.51
C ILE A 155 -2.73 -10.46 -10.61
N SER A 156 -2.53 -11.79 -10.54
CA SER A 156 -1.77 -12.55 -11.53
C SER A 156 -2.37 -12.45 -12.93
N GLU A 157 -3.69 -12.62 -13.06
CA GLU A 157 -4.38 -12.54 -14.34
C GLU A 157 -4.28 -11.15 -14.97
N ILE A 158 -4.49 -10.09 -14.19
CA ILE A 158 -4.42 -8.72 -14.68
C ILE A 158 -2.99 -8.37 -15.10
N THR A 159 -2.01 -8.70 -14.26
CA THR A 159 -0.60 -8.44 -14.58
C THR A 159 -0.18 -9.14 -15.86
N SER A 160 -0.49 -10.43 -16.00
CA SER A 160 -0.12 -11.21 -17.18
C SER A 160 -0.80 -10.76 -18.48
N ARG A 161 -2.04 -10.27 -18.38
CA ARG A 161 -2.82 -9.84 -19.56
C ARG A 161 -2.52 -8.41 -20.03
N HIS A 162 -2.12 -7.55 -19.11
CA HIS A 162 -2.08 -6.10 -19.37
C HIS A 162 -0.68 -5.49 -19.28
N THR A 163 0.34 -6.26 -18.90
CA THR A 163 1.72 -5.76 -18.73
C THR A 163 2.75 -6.76 -19.22
N ALA A 164 3.98 -6.28 -19.41
CA ALA A 164 5.15 -7.13 -19.63
C ALA A 164 5.78 -7.64 -18.32
N MET A 165 5.26 -7.22 -17.17
CA MET A 165 5.78 -7.63 -15.87
C MET A 165 5.38 -9.05 -15.50
N ARG A 166 6.28 -9.73 -14.75
CA ARG A 166 6.03 -11.04 -14.14
C ARG A 166 6.36 -10.96 -12.65
N THR A 167 5.67 -11.75 -11.86
CA THR A 167 5.99 -11.90 -10.43
C THR A 167 7.31 -12.63 -10.28
N VAL A 168 8.29 -12.01 -9.64
CA VAL A 168 9.62 -12.58 -9.37
C VAL A 168 9.81 -12.99 -7.91
N ASN A 169 9.07 -12.36 -7.00
CA ASN A 169 9.07 -12.72 -5.58
C ASN A 169 7.73 -12.42 -4.93
N THR A 170 7.36 -13.21 -3.90
CA THR A 170 6.19 -12.97 -3.05
C THR A 170 6.49 -13.32 -1.61
N MET A 171 5.94 -12.57 -0.67
CA MET A 171 6.02 -12.87 0.76
C MET A 171 4.68 -12.58 1.43
N SER A 172 4.16 -13.55 2.17
CA SER A 172 2.99 -13.38 3.04
C SER A 172 3.39 -12.76 4.37
N LEU A 173 2.59 -11.81 4.83
CA LEU A 173 2.71 -11.14 6.13
C LEU A 173 1.48 -11.42 7.03
N ARG A 174 0.73 -12.48 6.74
CA ARG A 174 -0.53 -12.80 7.43
C ARG A 174 -0.40 -12.84 8.95
N ALA A 175 0.60 -13.57 9.46
CA ALA A 175 0.82 -13.72 10.89
C ALA A 175 1.19 -12.38 11.55
N ASP A 176 2.02 -11.57 10.88
CA ASP A 176 2.42 -10.25 11.35
C ASP A 176 1.25 -9.27 11.40
N TYR A 177 0.32 -9.34 10.42
CA TYR A 177 -0.88 -8.50 10.41
C TYR A 177 -1.87 -8.90 11.48
N ALA A 178 -2.07 -10.20 11.72
CA ALA A 178 -2.91 -10.69 12.82
C ALA A 178 -2.40 -10.17 14.17
N GLU A 179 -1.10 -10.25 14.41
CA GLU A 179 -0.49 -9.76 15.65
C GLU A 179 -0.53 -8.23 15.74
N THR A 180 -0.28 -7.52 14.64
CA THR A 180 -0.36 -6.05 14.58
C THR A 180 -1.76 -5.56 14.95
N LEU A 181 -2.81 -6.19 14.40
CA LEU A 181 -4.21 -5.83 14.69
C LEU A 181 -4.58 -6.12 16.14
N ARG A 182 -4.09 -7.22 16.71
CA ARG A 182 -4.24 -7.51 18.14
C ARG A 182 -3.64 -6.40 19.00
N LEU A 183 -2.38 -6.02 18.71
CA LEU A 183 -1.69 -4.94 19.44
C LEU A 183 -2.38 -3.59 19.27
N TRP A 184 -2.86 -3.27 18.06
CA TRP A 184 -3.62 -2.04 17.82
C TRP A 184 -4.92 -2.02 18.62
N ARG A 185 -5.65 -3.14 18.68
CA ARG A 185 -6.87 -3.26 19.48
C ARG A 185 -6.61 -3.05 20.96
N GLU A 186 -5.56 -3.66 21.50
CA GLU A 186 -5.16 -3.47 22.91
C GLU A 186 -4.82 -2.00 23.21
N GLN A 187 -4.01 -1.37 22.37
CA GLN A 187 -3.67 0.05 22.54
C GLN A 187 -4.90 0.96 22.42
N PHE A 188 -5.80 0.65 21.51
CA PHE A 188 -7.05 1.39 21.34
C PHE A 188 -7.91 1.31 22.58
N LEU A 189 -8.09 0.12 23.15
CA LEU A 189 -8.88 -0.10 24.37
C LEU A 189 -8.28 0.63 25.57
N GLN A 190 -6.96 0.60 25.71
CA GLN A 190 -6.27 1.33 26.79
C GLN A 190 -6.43 2.86 26.70
N ARG A 191 -6.67 3.39 25.49
CA ARG A 191 -6.77 4.84 25.25
C ARG A 191 -8.21 5.35 25.10
N ARG A 192 -9.22 4.56 25.44
CA ARG A 192 -10.64 4.96 25.31
C ARG A 192 -10.97 6.31 25.94
N ARG A 193 -10.44 6.59 27.14
CA ARG A 193 -10.65 7.87 27.82
C ARG A 193 -10.09 9.05 27.01
N THR A 194 -8.88 8.89 26.49
CA THR A 194 -8.25 9.91 25.63
C THR A 194 -9.08 10.17 24.39
N LEU A 195 -9.57 9.12 23.74
CA LEU A 195 -10.41 9.22 22.54
C LEU A 195 -11.73 9.96 22.84
N SER A 196 -12.37 9.67 23.96
CA SER A 196 -13.57 10.38 24.41
C SER A 196 -13.30 11.88 24.61
N HIS A 197 -12.18 12.26 25.23
CA HIS A 197 -11.78 13.66 25.36
C HIS A 197 -11.47 14.34 24.00
N MET A 198 -11.13 13.57 22.98
CA MET A 198 -10.94 14.06 21.60
C MET A 198 -12.24 14.18 20.80
N GLY A 199 -13.39 13.85 21.42
CA GLY A 199 -14.71 13.94 20.80
C GLY A 199 -15.20 12.67 20.09
N PHE A 200 -14.48 11.55 20.21
CA PHE A 200 -14.96 10.26 19.70
C PHE A 200 -15.96 9.64 20.69
N ASP A 201 -17.15 9.33 20.19
CA ASP A 201 -18.23 8.79 21.02
C ASP A 201 -18.12 7.27 21.25
N GLU A 202 -19.04 6.75 22.02
CA GLU A 202 -19.12 5.31 22.33
C GLU A 202 -19.48 4.47 21.10
N VAL A 203 -20.25 5.00 20.15
CA VAL A 203 -20.61 4.31 18.91
C VAL A 203 -19.36 4.11 18.05
N PHE A 204 -18.56 5.18 17.88
CA PHE A 204 -17.27 5.08 17.19
C PHE A 204 -16.36 4.06 17.89
N SER A 205 -16.27 4.10 19.20
CA SER A 205 -15.38 3.22 19.97
C SER A 205 -15.73 1.74 19.77
N ARG A 206 -17.02 1.38 19.83
CA ARG A 206 -17.47 0.00 19.55
C ARG A 206 -17.27 -0.42 18.11
N MET A 207 -17.55 0.47 17.18
CA MET A 207 -17.36 0.21 15.75
C MET A 207 -15.89 -0.06 15.42
N TRP A 208 -14.99 0.74 15.97
CA TRP A 208 -13.55 0.61 15.72
C TRP A 208 -12.97 -0.65 16.37
N GLU A 209 -13.41 -0.98 17.59
CA GLU A 209 -13.06 -2.24 18.27
C GLU A 209 -13.51 -3.46 17.44
N LEU A 210 -14.77 -3.43 16.96
CA LEU A 210 -15.30 -4.49 16.10
C LEU A 210 -14.47 -4.61 14.82
N TYR A 211 -14.13 -3.50 14.16
CA TYR A 211 -13.29 -3.49 12.97
C TYR A 211 -11.94 -4.17 13.21
N LEU A 212 -11.24 -3.80 14.29
CA LEU A 212 -9.94 -4.38 14.61
C LEU A 212 -10.03 -5.88 14.93
N ALA A 213 -11.04 -6.28 15.73
CA ALA A 213 -11.26 -7.69 16.06
C ALA A 213 -11.67 -8.53 14.84
N TYR A 214 -12.55 -7.99 13.98
CA TYR A 214 -12.99 -8.64 12.75
C TYR A 214 -11.83 -8.85 11.78
N SER A 215 -11.00 -7.82 11.60
CA SER A 215 -9.82 -7.89 10.73
C SER A 215 -8.78 -8.87 11.29
N GLU A 216 -8.50 -8.86 12.60
CA GLU A 216 -7.63 -9.83 13.27
C GLU A 216 -8.11 -11.28 13.02
N ALA A 217 -9.41 -11.54 13.20
CA ALA A 217 -9.99 -12.86 12.95
C ALA A 217 -9.85 -13.28 11.49
N GLY A 218 -10.03 -12.36 10.54
CA GLY A 218 -9.82 -12.61 9.12
C GLY A 218 -8.41 -13.09 8.80
N PHE A 219 -7.37 -12.46 9.37
CA PHE A 219 -5.98 -12.88 9.18
C PHE A 219 -5.65 -14.18 9.93
N ARG A 220 -6.13 -14.36 11.16
CA ARG A 220 -5.90 -15.60 11.94
C ARG A 220 -6.51 -16.82 11.28
N SER A 221 -7.71 -16.69 10.72
CA SER A 221 -8.38 -17.80 10.03
C SER A 221 -7.80 -18.12 8.64
N GLY A 222 -6.92 -17.27 8.10
CA GLY A 222 -6.43 -17.39 6.72
C GLY A 222 -7.43 -16.95 5.66
N TYR A 223 -8.56 -16.35 6.06
CA TYR A 223 -9.50 -15.72 5.13
C TYR A 223 -8.90 -14.47 4.46
N LEU A 224 -8.10 -13.70 5.21
CA LEU A 224 -7.31 -12.59 4.70
C LEU A 224 -5.82 -12.91 4.76
N ASP A 225 -5.08 -12.39 3.80
CA ASP A 225 -3.62 -12.34 3.83
C ASP A 225 -3.15 -10.94 3.40
N VAL A 226 -1.90 -10.61 3.68
CA VAL A 226 -1.19 -9.48 3.09
C VAL A 226 0.04 -10.01 2.40
N TYR A 227 0.17 -9.71 1.13
CA TYR A 227 1.37 -10.06 0.38
C TYR A 227 2.17 -8.82 0.02
N GLN A 228 3.49 -8.98 0.00
CA GLN A 228 4.39 -8.15 -0.77
C GLN A 228 4.79 -8.90 -2.03
N TRP A 229 4.58 -8.29 -3.19
CA TRP A 229 4.98 -8.78 -4.51
C TRP A 229 6.10 -7.95 -5.05
N THR A 230 7.06 -8.60 -5.68
CA THR A 230 8.04 -7.97 -6.55
C THR A 230 7.74 -8.38 -7.98
N PHE A 231 7.55 -7.41 -8.85
CA PHE A 231 7.37 -7.60 -10.29
C PHE A 231 8.56 -7.01 -11.04
N ALA A 232 8.99 -7.69 -12.10
CA ALA A 232 9.98 -7.21 -13.04
C ALA A 232 9.61 -7.69 -14.45
N ARG A 233 10.16 -7.05 -15.48
CA ARG A 233 10.09 -7.59 -16.83
C ARG A 233 11.08 -8.74 -16.98
N GLU A 234 10.74 -9.72 -17.80
CA GLU A 234 11.72 -10.72 -18.20
C GLU A 234 12.85 -10.01 -18.95
N ALA A 235 14.09 -10.30 -18.56
CA ALA A 235 15.24 -9.81 -19.30
C ALA A 235 15.10 -10.30 -20.74
N GLN A 236 15.05 -9.38 -21.71
CA GLN A 236 15.15 -9.77 -23.11
C GLN A 236 16.49 -10.47 -23.28
N GLN A 237 16.46 -11.77 -23.56
CA GLN A 237 17.69 -12.47 -23.97
C GLN A 237 18.20 -11.80 -25.25
N PRO A 238 19.50 -11.44 -25.29
CA PRO A 238 20.11 -10.82 -26.45
C PRO A 238 20.04 -11.72 -27.68
#